data_6f29c64a086e737ccfd56760aaa2f30a
#
_entry.id   6f29c64a086e737ccfd56760aaa2f30a
#
_cell.length_a   1.000
_cell.length_b   1.000
_cell.length_c   1.000
_cell.angle_alpha   90.00
_cell.angle_beta   90.00
_cell.angle_gamma   90.00
#
_symmetry.space_group_name_H-M   'P 1'
#
loop_
_entity.id
_entity.type
_entity.pdbx_description
1 polymer ?
#
loop_
_entity_poly.entity_id
_entity_poly.type
_entity_poly.pdbx_seq_one_letter_code
_entity_poly.pdbx_strand_id
1 'polypeptide(L)'
;MIAFGGGSALDVGKAIAFMSGQNRPIWDFEDIGDYWKRANEKKISPIIAIPTTAGTGSETGRASAIINKKSGIKKIIFHPKILPSIVIL
;
A
#
# COMPACT_ATOMS: atom_id res chain seq x y z
N MET A 1 10.04 -3.95 -5.85
CA MET A 1 8.69 -4.57 -5.85
C MET A 1 7.94 -4.17 -7.11
N ILE A 2 7.45 -5.13 -7.84
CA ILE A 2 6.62 -4.92 -9.02
C ILE A 2 5.19 -5.34 -8.69
N ALA A 3 4.24 -4.41 -8.81
CA ALA A 3 2.82 -4.69 -8.59
C ALA A 3 2.12 -4.68 -9.96
N PHE A 4 1.51 -5.81 -10.33
CA PHE A 4 0.89 -6.01 -11.63
C PHE A 4 -0.55 -6.48 -11.43
N GLY A 5 -1.50 -5.82 -12.09
CA GLY A 5 -2.91 -6.23 -12.06
C GLY A 5 -3.87 -5.08 -11.87
N GLY A 6 -5.08 -5.38 -11.41
CA GLY A 6 -6.11 -4.39 -11.11
C GLY A 6 -5.89 -3.69 -9.77
N GLY A 7 -6.85 -2.86 -9.36
CA GLY A 7 -6.73 -2.06 -8.14
C GLY A 7 -6.42 -2.86 -6.89
N SER A 8 -7.08 -4.02 -6.69
CA SER A 8 -6.82 -4.86 -5.52
C SER A 8 -5.41 -5.44 -5.53
N ALA A 9 -4.89 -5.84 -6.69
CA ALA A 9 -3.54 -6.37 -6.81
C ALA A 9 -2.50 -5.28 -6.55
N LEU A 10 -2.72 -4.05 -7.02
CA LEU A 10 -1.84 -2.93 -6.77
C LEU A 10 -1.82 -2.57 -5.27
N ASP A 11 -2.98 -2.58 -4.62
CA ASP A 11 -3.07 -2.31 -3.19
C ASP A 11 -2.33 -3.36 -2.36
N VAL A 12 -2.45 -4.64 -2.71
CA VAL A 12 -1.69 -5.70 -2.06
C VAL A 12 -0.19 -5.52 -2.28
N GLY A 13 0.22 -5.19 -3.51
CA GLY A 13 1.63 -4.93 -3.82
C GLY A 13 2.20 -3.77 -3.01
N LYS A 14 1.45 -2.68 -2.88
CA LYS A 14 1.84 -1.56 -2.02
C LYS A 14 2.00 -1.99 -0.56
N ALA A 15 1.06 -2.77 -0.04
CA ALA A 15 1.12 -3.24 1.34
C ALA A 15 2.34 -4.13 1.57
N ILE A 16 2.64 -5.03 0.66
CA ILE A 16 3.81 -5.91 0.75
C ILE A 16 5.10 -5.08 0.74
N ALA A 17 5.23 -4.15 -0.21
CA ALA A 17 6.41 -3.29 -0.30
C ALA A 17 6.60 -2.45 0.96
N PHE A 18 5.52 -1.91 1.52
CA PHE A 18 5.56 -1.16 2.76
C PHE A 18 5.99 -2.04 3.92
N MET A 19 5.36 -3.20 4.07
CA MET A 19 5.56 -4.06 5.25
C MET A 19 6.85 -4.86 5.23
N SER A 20 7.52 -5.00 4.09
CA SER A 20 8.69 -5.85 3.96
C SER A 20 9.83 -5.50 4.91
N GLY A 21 9.92 -4.25 5.36
CA GLY A 21 10.95 -3.79 6.29
C GLY A 21 10.41 -3.34 7.65
N GLN A 22 9.12 -3.58 7.94
CA GLN A 22 8.52 -3.12 9.18
C GLN A 22 8.48 -4.22 10.24
N ASN A 23 8.54 -3.82 11.51
CA ASN A 23 8.52 -4.74 12.66
C ASN A 23 7.17 -4.74 13.41
N ARG A 24 6.18 -4.01 12.91
CA ARG A 24 4.87 -3.87 13.53
C ARG A 24 3.81 -4.58 12.68
N PRO A 25 2.69 -5.02 13.29
CA PRO A 25 1.54 -5.51 12.50
C PRO A 25 1.04 -4.44 11.55
N ILE A 26 0.49 -4.88 10.41
CA ILE A 26 0.01 -3.95 9.37
C ILE A 26 -1.06 -2.98 9.91
N TRP A 27 -1.89 -3.42 10.85
CA TRP A 27 -2.97 -2.59 11.38
C TRP A 27 -2.49 -1.44 12.26
N ASP A 28 -1.22 -1.46 12.70
CA ASP A 28 -0.61 -0.32 13.39
C ASP A 28 -0.42 0.89 12.46
N PHE A 29 -0.56 0.69 11.16
CA PHE A 29 -0.38 1.73 10.13
C PHE A 29 -1.69 2.11 9.45
N GLU A 30 -2.82 1.77 10.05
CA GLU A 30 -4.12 2.18 9.55
C GLU A 30 -4.17 3.72 9.43
N ASP A 31 -4.95 4.24 8.45
CA ASP A 31 -5.05 5.68 8.20
C ASP A 31 -5.88 6.36 9.30
N ILE A 32 -5.30 6.45 10.48
CA ILE A 32 -5.87 7.11 11.65
C ILE A 32 -4.83 8.08 12.20
N GLY A 33 -5.15 9.36 12.20
CA GLY A 33 -4.25 10.39 12.73
C GLY A 33 -2.86 10.32 12.09
N ASP A 34 -1.83 10.19 12.91
CA ASP A 34 -0.45 10.13 12.45
C ASP A 34 0.20 8.75 12.66
N TYR A 35 -0.60 7.68 12.59
CA TYR A 35 -0.09 6.31 12.72
C TYR A 35 1.00 5.98 11.69
N TRP A 36 0.96 6.59 10.51
CA TRP A 36 1.97 6.39 9.48
C TRP A 36 3.39 6.77 9.95
N LYS A 37 3.51 7.64 10.95
CA LYS A 37 4.82 8.04 11.50
C LYS A 37 5.51 6.92 12.26
N ARG A 38 4.81 5.85 12.61
CA ARG A 38 5.38 4.68 13.28
C ARG A 38 6.27 3.86 12.34
N ALA A 39 6.14 4.05 11.04
CA ALA A 39 6.87 3.27 10.04
C ALA A 39 8.33 3.70 9.94
N ASN A 40 9.20 2.71 9.66
CA ASN A 40 10.57 2.98 9.28
C ASN A 40 10.63 3.30 7.79
N GLU A 41 10.66 4.57 7.45
CA GLU A 41 10.62 5.06 6.06
C GLU A 41 11.76 4.53 5.20
N LYS A 42 12.93 4.34 5.79
CA LYS A 42 14.12 3.88 5.06
C LYS A 42 14.01 2.44 4.60
N LYS A 43 13.05 1.69 5.15
CA LYS A 43 12.85 0.28 4.84
C LYS A 43 11.60 0.02 3.99
N ILE A 44 10.99 1.05 3.44
CA ILE A 44 9.90 0.90 2.50
C ILE A 44 10.48 0.64 1.11
N SER A 45 10.15 -0.50 0.51
CA SER A 45 10.65 -0.86 -0.82
C SER A 45 10.02 0.01 -1.90
N PRO A 46 10.77 0.44 -2.92
CA PRO A 46 10.19 1.12 -4.09
C PRO A 46 9.19 0.21 -4.81
N ILE A 47 8.19 0.81 -5.42
CA ILE A 47 7.10 0.10 -6.10
C ILE A 47 7.08 0.49 -7.57
N ILE A 48 7.03 -0.51 -8.45
CA ILE A 48 6.73 -0.32 -9.88
C ILE A 48 5.32 -0.85 -10.09
N ALA A 49 4.39 0.01 -10.50
CA ALA A 49 2.99 -0.37 -10.70
C ALA A 49 2.70 -0.57 -12.19
N ILE A 50 2.09 -1.71 -12.52
CA ILE A 50 1.65 -2.04 -13.88
C ILE A 50 0.15 -2.34 -13.81
N PRO A 51 -0.71 -1.31 -13.89
CA PRO A 51 -2.15 -1.53 -13.79
C PRO A 51 -2.70 -2.16 -15.07
N THR A 52 -3.61 -3.12 -14.90
CA THR A 52 -4.29 -3.79 -16.01
C THR A 52 -5.72 -3.27 -16.20
N THR A 53 -6.22 -2.46 -15.27
CA THR A 53 -7.54 -1.83 -15.34
C THR A 53 -7.41 -0.33 -15.14
N ALA A 54 -8.22 0.43 -15.87
CA ALA A 54 -8.25 1.89 -15.73
C ALA A 54 -9.28 2.30 -14.68
N GLY A 55 -9.12 3.48 -14.11
CA GLY A 55 -10.14 4.13 -13.30
C GLY A 55 -10.10 3.88 -11.80
N THR A 56 -9.24 2.96 -11.30
CA THR A 56 -9.14 2.72 -9.86
C THR A 56 -8.32 3.79 -9.14
N GLY A 57 -7.33 4.40 -9.83
CA GLY A 57 -6.45 5.40 -9.24
C GLY A 57 -5.41 4.83 -8.28
N SER A 58 -5.34 3.51 -8.10
CA SER A 58 -4.42 2.89 -7.14
C SER A 58 -2.95 3.18 -7.45
N GLU A 59 -2.62 3.36 -8.72
CA GLU A 59 -1.25 3.67 -9.15
C GLU A 59 -0.80 5.09 -8.78
N THR A 60 -1.72 5.97 -8.41
CA THR A 60 -1.42 7.36 -8.03
C THR A 60 -1.67 7.66 -6.56
N GLY A 61 -2.17 6.70 -5.79
CA GLY A 61 -2.52 6.90 -4.39
C GLY A 61 -1.40 6.53 -3.43
N ARG A 62 -1.41 7.17 -2.27
CA ARG A 62 -0.49 6.89 -1.15
C ARG A 62 -1.11 5.98 -0.11
N ALA A 63 -2.17 5.29 -0.46
CA ALA A 63 -2.92 4.42 0.44
C ALA A 63 -3.10 3.04 -0.18
N SER A 64 -3.30 2.06 0.68
CA SER A 64 -3.59 0.68 0.29
C SER A 64 -4.84 0.23 1.03
N ALA A 65 -5.86 -0.21 0.30
CA ALA A 65 -7.10 -0.71 0.88
C ALA A 65 -7.03 -2.23 1.03
N ILE A 66 -7.05 -2.69 2.28
CA ILE A 66 -6.88 -4.11 2.62
C ILE A 66 -8.05 -4.57 3.50
N ILE A 67 -8.58 -5.75 3.21
CA ILE A 67 -9.66 -6.33 4.01
C ILE A 67 -9.08 -7.03 5.23
N ASN A 68 -9.55 -6.63 6.41
CA ASN A 68 -9.24 -7.35 7.63
C ASN A 68 -10.17 -8.56 7.75
N LYS A 69 -9.62 -9.77 7.59
CA LYS A 69 -10.42 -11.00 7.57
C LYS A 69 -11.14 -11.27 8.89
N LYS A 70 -10.62 -10.82 10.02
CA LYS A 70 -11.24 -11.03 11.32
C LYS A 70 -12.51 -10.21 11.49
N SER A 71 -12.53 -8.98 11.00
CA SER A 71 -13.69 -8.09 11.13
C SER A 71 -14.55 -8.06 9.87
N GLY A 72 -14.01 -8.52 8.73
CA GLY A 72 -14.65 -8.40 7.42
C GLY A 72 -14.70 -6.97 6.89
N ILE A 73 -14.03 -6.03 7.53
CA ILE A 73 -14.05 -4.62 7.18
C ILE A 73 -12.82 -4.26 6.36
N LYS A 74 -13.04 -3.49 5.29
CA LYS A 74 -11.95 -2.93 4.49
C LYS A 74 -11.34 -1.75 5.23
N LYS A 75 -10.02 -1.80 5.42
CA LYS A 75 -9.27 -0.75 6.11
C LYS A 75 -8.23 -0.13 5.18
N ILE A 76 -7.88 1.11 5.46
CA ILE A 76 -6.91 1.85 4.65
C ILE A 76 -5.58 1.93 5.41
N ILE A 77 -4.51 1.55 4.74
CA ILE A 77 -3.14 1.73 5.22
C ILE A 77 -2.55 2.91 4.45
N PHE A 78 -2.01 3.87 5.16
CA PHE A 78 -1.50 5.10 4.56
C PHE A 78 -0.04 5.35 4.93
N HIS A 79 0.74 5.77 3.95
CA HIS A 79 2.06 6.38 4.17
C HIS A 79 2.43 7.24 2.96
N PRO A 80 3.06 8.42 3.16
CA PRO A 80 3.45 9.28 2.03
C PRO A 80 4.39 8.61 1.03
N LYS A 81 5.17 7.62 1.46
CA LYS A 81 6.14 6.91 0.60
C LYS A 81 5.63 5.60 0.02
N ILE A 82 4.36 5.28 0.20
CA ILE A 82 3.76 4.09 -0.40
C ILE A 82 3.35 4.32 -1.86
N LEU A 83 3.45 5.56 -2.34
CA LEU A 83 3.16 5.90 -3.72
C LEU A 83 4.14 5.18 -4.65
N PRO A 84 3.65 4.52 -5.73
CA PRO A 84 4.55 3.90 -6.69
C PRO A 84 5.52 4.92 -7.30
N SER A 85 6.80 4.55 -7.39
CA SER A 85 7.82 5.41 -7.96
C SER A 85 7.81 5.40 -9.48
N ILE A 86 7.33 4.31 -10.09
CA ILE A 86 7.20 4.16 -11.55
C ILE A 86 5.85 3.52 -11.83
N VAL A 87 5.12 4.08 -12.81
CA VAL A 87 3.85 3.53 -13.29
C VAL A 87 4.01 3.24 -14.78
N ILE A 88 3.74 2.00 -15.18
CA ILE A 88 3.79 1.56 -16.57
C ILE A 88 2.36 1.27 -17.04
N LEU A 89 1.89 2.09 -17.96
CA LEU A 89 0.53 1.97 -18.50
C LEU A 89 0.51 1.18 -19.82
#